data_6ded8e3aee254343c5f36b96d8924442
#
_entry.id   6ded8e3aee254343c5f36b96d8924442
#
_cell.length_a   1.000
_cell.length_b   1.000
_cell.length_c   1.000
_cell.angle_alpha   90.00
_cell.angle_beta   90.00
_cell.angle_gamma   90.00
#
_symmetry.space_group_name_H-M   'P 1'
#
loop_
_entity.id
_entity.type
_entity.pdbx_description
1 polymer ?
#
loop_
_entity_poly.entity_id
_entity_poly.type
_entity_poly.pdbx_seq_one_letter_code
_entity_poly.pdbx_strand_id
1 'polypeptide(L)'
;MKTNDAIEASKRRATAWGDLLVTTFRILGVTDNEVIQNCYVGRSTYYRMKQGEQINVDAYIRLTDYAVLKIRERMARWLFPQEFMEEWRKKIMEVLGV
;
A
#
# COMPACT_ATOMS: atom_id res chain seq x y z
N MET A 1 19.53 -16.18 15.88
CA MET A 1 19.65 -14.78 16.18
C MET A 1 19.62 -13.90 14.98
N LYS A 2 20.56 -14.00 14.05
CA LYS A 2 20.50 -13.22 12.80
C LYS A 2 19.26 -13.54 11.99
N THR A 3 18.79 -14.80 12.03
CA THR A 3 17.58 -15.22 11.34
C THR A 3 16.35 -14.49 11.87
N ASN A 4 16.25 -14.34 13.19
CA ASN A 4 15.12 -13.65 13.81
C ASN A 4 15.13 -12.16 13.46
N ASP A 5 16.30 -11.54 13.43
CA ASP A 5 16.43 -10.13 13.05
C ASP A 5 16.03 -9.91 11.60
N ALA A 6 16.41 -10.83 10.70
CA ALA A 6 16.04 -10.76 9.31
C ALA A 6 14.53 -10.93 9.12
N ILE A 7 13.89 -11.84 9.87
CA ILE A 7 12.45 -12.05 9.85
C ILE A 7 11.72 -10.80 10.34
N GLU A 8 12.18 -10.21 11.45
CA GLU A 8 11.57 -9.00 11.99
C GLU A 8 11.69 -7.82 11.03
N ALA A 9 12.85 -7.65 10.40
CA ALA A 9 13.05 -6.60 9.41
C ALA A 9 12.13 -6.80 8.20
N SER A 10 11.96 -8.03 7.75
CA SER A 10 11.07 -8.38 6.65
C SER A 10 9.62 -8.07 6.99
N LYS A 11 9.18 -8.42 8.20
CA LYS A 11 7.81 -8.12 8.67
C LYS A 11 7.56 -6.62 8.74
N ARG A 12 8.53 -5.85 9.24
CA ARG A 12 8.39 -4.40 9.31
C ARG A 12 8.25 -3.77 7.94
N ARG A 13 9.03 -4.25 6.96
CA ARG A 13 8.93 -3.77 5.58
C ARG A 13 7.58 -4.10 4.96
N ALA A 14 7.07 -5.31 5.21
CA ALA A 14 5.77 -5.72 4.71
C ALA A 14 4.64 -4.86 5.31
N THR A 15 4.71 -4.61 6.61
CA THR A 15 3.73 -3.75 7.29
C THR A 15 3.78 -2.33 6.76
N ALA A 16 4.98 -1.79 6.54
CA ALA A 16 5.15 -0.46 5.98
C ALA A 16 4.59 -0.38 4.54
N TRP A 17 4.75 -1.44 3.76
CA TRP A 17 4.17 -1.51 2.42
C TRP A 17 2.64 -1.49 2.49
N GLY A 18 2.05 -2.29 3.39
CA GLY A 18 0.61 -2.29 3.60
C GLY A 18 0.09 -0.91 4.02
N ASP A 19 0.78 -0.24 4.92
CA ASP A 19 0.42 1.12 5.36
C ASP A 19 0.48 2.12 4.20
N LEU A 20 1.50 2.00 3.35
CA LEU A 20 1.62 2.85 2.17
C LEU A 20 0.42 2.66 1.24
N LEU A 21 0.03 1.42 0.99
CA LEU A 21 -1.11 1.11 0.12
C LEU A 21 -2.42 1.65 0.70
N VAL A 22 -2.68 1.42 1.97
CA VAL A 22 -3.88 1.90 2.65
C VAL A 22 -3.95 3.43 2.59
N THR A 23 -2.84 4.09 2.89
CA THR A 23 -2.74 5.55 2.84
C THR A 23 -3.01 6.06 1.43
N THR A 24 -2.41 5.43 0.42
CA THR A 24 -2.58 5.80 -0.97
C THR A 24 -4.04 5.72 -1.40
N PHE A 25 -4.70 4.61 -1.12
CA PHE A 25 -6.11 4.43 -1.48
C PHE A 25 -7.01 5.44 -0.76
N ARG A 26 -6.75 5.69 0.52
CA ARG A 26 -7.50 6.67 1.29
C ARG A 26 -7.41 8.07 0.68
N ILE A 27 -6.20 8.49 0.35
CA ILE A 27 -5.97 9.83 -0.22
C ILE A 27 -6.60 9.96 -1.60
N LEU A 28 -6.54 8.89 -2.40
CA LEU A 28 -7.15 8.88 -3.73
C LEU A 28 -8.67 8.75 -3.69
N GLY A 29 -9.24 8.49 -2.52
CA GLY A 29 -10.69 8.31 -2.39
C GLY A 29 -11.19 6.98 -2.94
N VAL A 30 -10.31 5.98 -3.04
CA VAL A 30 -10.69 4.65 -3.50
C VAL A 30 -11.23 3.86 -2.30
N THR A 31 -12.45 3.35 -2.43
CA THR A 31 -13.10 2.62 -1.34
C THR A 31 -12.54 1.21 -1.21
N ASP A 32 -12.72 0.61 -0.03
CA ASP A 32 -12.30 -0.77 0.23
C ASP A 32 -12.94 -1.74 -0.76
N ASN A 33 -14.23 -1.55 -1.05
CA ASN A 33 -14.94 -2.42 -2.00
C ASN A 33 -14.36 -2.32 -3.40
N GLU A 34 -14.01 -1.12 -3.85
CA GLU A 34 -13.38 -0.94 -5.16
C GLU A 34 -12.05 -1.68 -5.24
N VAL A 35 -11.23 -1.57 -4.19
CA VAL A 35 -9.94 -2.25 -4.14
C VAL A 35 -10.13 -3.77 -4.19
N ILE A 36 -11.00 -4.30 -3.36
CA ILE A 36 -11.24 -5.75 -3.28
C ILE A 36 -11.72 -6.28 -4.62
N GLN A 37 -12.66 -5.59 -5.27
CA GLN A 37 -13.22 -6.03 -6.54
C GLN A 37 -12.20 -5.96 -7.68
N ASN A 38 -11.35 -4.94 -7.70
CA ASN A 38 -10.45 -4.72 -8.84
C ASN A 38 -9.10 -5.42 -8.71
N CYS A 39 -8.69 -5.77 -7.50
CA CYS A 39 -7.38 -6.39 -7.28
C CYS A 39 -7.44 -7.90 -7.11
N TYR A 40 -8.64 -8.48 -7.09
CA TYR A 40 -8.82 -9.91 -6.85
C TYR A 40 -8.12 -10.38 -5.58
N VAL A 41 -8.21 -9.54 -4.55
CA VAL A 41 -7.70 -9.85 -3.20
C VAL A 41 -8.88 -10.18 -2.32
N GLY A 42 -8.80 -11.27 -1.57
CA GLY A 42 -9.87 -11.66 -0.68
C GLY A 42 -10.15 -10.58 0.37
N ARG A 43 -11.43 -10.41 0.71
CA ARG A 43 -11.85 -9.40 1.68
C ARG A 43 -11.12 -9.56 3.01
N SER A 44 -11.01 -10.77 3.53
CA SER A 44 -10.31 -11.00 4.79
C SER A 44 -8.82 -10.69 4.70
N THR A 45 -8.19 -11.00 3.56
CA THR A 45 -6.78 -10.67 3.31
C THR A 45 -6.58 -9.16 3.32
N TYR A 46 -7.44 -8.41 2.65
CA TYR A 46 -7.36 -6.96 2.58
C TYR A 46 -7.51 -6.33 3.98
N TYR A 47 -8.51 -6.77 4.75
CA TYR A 47 -8.74 -6.22 6.08
C TYR A 47 -7.63 -6.59 7.07
N ARG A 48 -7.01 -7.77 6.92
CA ARG A 48 -5.83 -8.13 7.72
C ARG A 48 -4.67 -7.17 7.45
N MET A 49 -4.45 -6.83 6.17
CA MET A 49 -3.44 -5.84 5.81
C MET A 49 -3.73 -4.49 6.45
N LYS A 50 -4.99 -4.06 6.45
CA LYS A 50 -5.39 -2.80 7.08
C LYS A 50 -5.14 -2.78 8.58
N GLN A 51 -5.16 -3.96 9.22
CA GLN A 51 -4.88 -4.11 10.64
C GLN A 51 -3.39 -4.20 10.95
N GLY A 52 -2.55 -4.08 9.94
CA GLY A 52 -1.10 -4.13 10.11
C GLY A 52 -0.51 -5.53 10.01
N GLU A 53 -1.30 -6.52 9.58
CA GLU A 53 -0.79 -7.88 9.39
C GLU A 53 -0.13 -8.03 8.03
N GLN A 54 0.84 -8.92 7.96
CA GLN A 54 1.51 -9.27 6.72
C GLN A 54 0.60 -10.15 5.87
N ILE A 55 0.54 -9.85 4.58
CA ILE A 55 -0.19 -10.68 3.60
C ILE A 55 0.81 -11.24 2.59
N ASN A 56 0.36 -12.10 1.69
CA ASN A 56 1.27 -12.70 0.71
C ASN A 56 1.77 -11.66 -0.31
N VAL A 57 2.95 -11.91 -0.86
CA VAL A 57 3.63 -10.98 -1.78
C VAL A 57 2.79 -10.73 -3.04
N ASP A 58 2.14 -11.75 -3.54
CA ASP A 58 1.32 -11.64 -4.73
C ASP A 58 0.18 -10.64 -4.54
N ALA A 59 -0.46 -10.65 -3.37
CA ALA A 59 -1.50 -9.68 -3.03
C ALA A 59 -0.93 -8.27 -2.98
N TYR A 60 0.24 -8.07 -2.37
CA TYR A 60 0.90 -6.75 -2.35
C TYR A 60 1.17 -6.25 -3.77
N ILE A 61 1.64 -7.11 -4.65
CA ILE A 61 1.93 -6.73 -6.04
C ILE A 61 0.66 -6.28 -6.75
N ARG A 62 -0.42 -7.04 -6.63
CA ARG A 62 -1.70 -6.66 -7.26
C ARG A 62 -2.23 -5.34 -6.75
N LEU A 63 -2.16 -5.12 -5.44
CA LEU A 63 -2.60 -3.88 -4.83
C LEU A 63 -1.73 -2.71 -5.27
N THR A 64 -0.42 -2.92 -5.37
CA THR A 64 0.52 -1.90 -5.82
C THR A 64 0.26 -1.51 -7.28
N ASP A 65 0.03 -2.47 -8.15
CA ASP A 65 -0.28 -2.22 -9.55
C ASP A 65 -1.55 -1.38 -9.68
N TYR A 66 -2.57 -1.69 -8.89
CA TYR A 66 -3.81 -0.93 -8.89
C TYR A 66 -3.60 0.49 -8.37
N ALA A 67 -2.81 0.65 -7.31
CA ALA A 67 -2.47 1.98 -6.79
C ALA A 67 -1.77 2.83 -7.83
N VAL A 68 -0.79 2.25 -8.53
CA VAL A 68 -0.06 2.95 -9.59
C VAL A 68 -1.01 3.38 -10.72
N LEU A 69 -1.93 2.51 -11.11
CA LEU A 69 -2.93 2.83 -12.12
C LEU A 69 -3.77 4.05 -11.69
N LYS A 70 -4.24 4.05 -10.45
CA LYS A 70 -5.05 5.15 -9.94
C LYS A 70 -4.27 6.46 -9.84
N ILE A 71 -3.02 6.40 -9.44
CA ILE A 71 -2.13 7.56 -9.42
C ILE A 71 -2.00 8.15 -10.83
N ARG A 72 -1.74 7.30 -11.83
CA ARG A 72 -1.60 7.74 -13.22
C ARG A 72 -2.88 8.39 -13.75
N GLU A 73 -4.03 7.85 -13.41
CA GLU A 73 -5.30 8.44 -13.79
C GLU A 73 -5.46 9.86 -13.23
N ARG A 74 -5.08 10.06 -11.97
CA ARG A 74 -5.14 11.36 -11.33
C ARG A 74 -4.17 12.36 -11.96
N MET A 75 -2.96 11.92 -12.27
CA MET A 75 -1.95 12.75 -12.92
C MET A 75 -2.42 13.19 -14.30
N ALA A 76 -3.00 12.28 -15.07
CA ALA A 76 -3.51 12.59 -16.39
C ALA A 76 -4.62 13.64 -16.38
N ARG A 77 -5.37 13.72 -15.30
CA ARG A 77 -6.46 14.68 -15.14
C ARG A 77 -6.05 15.96 -14.41
N TRP A 78 -4.79 16.11 -14.04
CA TRP A 78 -4.30 17.23 -13.22
C TRP A 78 -5.05 17.38 -11.89
N LEU A 79 -5.58 16.26 -11.36
CA LEU A 79 -6.32 16.22 -10.11
C LEU A 79 -5.50 15.63 -8.96
N PHE A 80 -4.19 15.81 -9.02
CA PHE A 80 -3.27 15.22 -8.06
C PHE A 80 -3.15 16.15 -6.84
N PRO A 81 -3.64 15.77 -5.65
CA PRO A 81 -3.61 16.66 -4.49
C PRO A 81 -2.18 16.86 -3.98
N GLN A 82 -1.88 18.10 -3.56
CA GLN A 82 -0.59 18.43 -2.95
C GLN A 82 -0.31 17.55 -1.72
N GLU A 83 -1.33 17.37 -0.90
CA GLU A 83 -1.26 16.54 0.31
C GLU A 83 -0.82 15.12 0.01
N PHE A 84 -1.31 14.55 -1.10
CA PHE A 84 -0.93 13.22 -1.52
C PHE A 84 0.56 13.12 -1.79
N MET A 85 1.13 14.10 -2.48
CA MET A 85 2.56 14.12 -2.81
C MET A 85 3.42 14.10 -1.56
N GLU A 86 3.08 14.93 -0.59
CA GLU A 86 3.83 15.03 0.66
C GLU A 86 3.74 13.76 1.49
N GLU A 87 2.53 13.25 1.67
CA GLU A 87 2.29 12.06 2.47
C GLU A 87 2.88 10.82 1.81
N TRP A 88 2.73 10.71 0.48
CA TRP A 88 3.25 9.59 -0.28
C TRP A 88 4.78 9.56 -0.25
N ARG A 89 5.42 10.71 -0.40
CA ARG A 89 6.88 10.82 -0.29
C ARG A 89 7.35 10.33 1.06
N LYS A 90 6.69 10.76 2.12
CA LYS A 90 7.03 10.35 3.48
C LYS A 90 6.94 8.84 3.65
N LYS A 91 5.88 8.24 3.15
CA LYS A 91 5.67 6.79 3.23
C LYS A 91 6.70 6.00 2.41
N ILE A 92 7.03 6.50 1.23
CA ILE A 92 8.07 5.88 0.39
C ILE A 92 9.41 5.87 1.13
N MET A 93 9.76 6.98 1.77
CA MET A 93 11.00 7.07 2.53
C MET A 93 11.02 6.08 3.70
N GLU A 94 9.89 5.90 4.38
CA GLU A 94 9.76 4.91 5.44
C GLU A 94 9.99 3.49 4.92
N VAL A 95 9.38 3.14 3.79
CA VAL A 95 9.52 1.81 3.18
C VAL A 95 10.96 1.54 2.76
N LEU A 96 11.63 2.55 2.21
CA LEU A 96 13.02 2.44 1.76
C LEU A 96 14.01 2.49 2.92
N GLY A 97 13.57 2.90 4.10
CA GLY A 97 14.44 2.97 5.29
C GLY A 97 15.34 4.18 5.33
N VAL A 98 14.94 5.25 4.68
CA VAL A 98 15.70 6.51 4.68
C VAL A 98 15.04 7.62 5.48
#